data_5b4f9fb66785ccdf830c8c4c9e751e2c
#
_entry.id   5b4f9fb66785ccdf830c8c4c9e751e2c
#
_cell.length_a   1.000
_cell.length_b   1.000
_cell.length_c   1.000
_cell.angle_alpha   90.00
_cell.angle_beta   90.00
_cell.angle_gamma   90.00
#
_symmetry.space_group_name_H-M   'P 1'
#
loop_
_entity.id
_entity.type
_entity.pdbx_description
1 polymer ?
#
loop_
_entity_poly.entity_id
_entity_poly.type
_entity_poly.pdbx_seq_one_letter_code
_entity_poly.pdbx_strand_id
1 'polypeptide(L)'
;MQISSVSVWGDSIGKCVVFDEARGRYAICKDNYASHLKAGGVTVENHSVMGYTVCQAQLAEKDMRPGGVAAIEFGGNDCDLDWKAVSENPDIYHEARTPIGVFRDRLAEMVKKARAFDMRAVLVVPPPIDAEKYFAWVSKSLNPKAILRYLGDVQHIYRWQERYALAVAEIGSKLNCTILNLRDAFLVARDFKSLLCLDGIHPTPEGHKLIWDEVSRLLASAQA
;
A
#
# COMPACT_ATOMS: atom_id res chain seq x y z
N MET A 1 23.73 -7.77 -8.92
CA MET A 1 23.81 -6.40 -9.50
C MET A 1 23.45 -5.39 -8.42
N GLN A 2 24.33 -4.43 -8.10
CA GLN A 2 24.12 -3.49 -7.01
C GLN A 2 22.99 -2.48 -7.34
N ILE A 3 22.02 -2.31 -6.44
CA ILE A 3 20.97 -1.32 -6.57
C ILE A 3 21.52 0.02 -6.09
N SER A 4 21.59 1.01 -6.99
CA SER A 4 22.09 2.36 -6.68
C SER A 4 20.97 3.37 -6.43
N SER A 5 19.80 3.16 -7.01
CA SER A 5 18.65 4.06 -6.86
C SER A 5 17.32 3.32 -6.80
N VAL A 6 16.40 3.86 -5.99
CA VAL A 6 15.02 3.40 -5.84
C VAL A 6 14.10 4.60 -5.91
N SER A 7 13.16 4.61 -6.84
CA SER A 7 12.05 5.56 -6.88
C SER A 7 10.78 4.84 -6.46
N VAL A 8 10.02 5.44 -5.55
CA VAL A 8 8.82 4.82 -4.96
C VAL A 8 7.60 5.63 -5.35
N TRP A 9 6.62 4.99 -5.97
CA TRP A 9 5.28 5.53 -6.20
C TRP A 9 4.28 4.71 -5.40
N GLY A 10 3.53 5.38 -4.54
CA GLY A 10 2.60 4.71 -3.65
C GLY A 10 1.70 5.68 -2.89
N ASP A 11 1.04 5.13 -1.92
CA ASP A 11 0.17 5.88 -1.02
C ASP A 11 0.86 6.18 0.33
N SER A 12 0.09 6.14 1.42
CA SER A 12 0.60 6.39 2.77
C SER A 12 1.54 5.29 3.29
N ILE A 13 1.41 4.06 2.81
CA ILE A 13 2.30 2.95 3.18
C ILE A 13 3.68 3.18 2.56
N GLY A 14 3.73 3.44 1.26
CA GLY A 14 4.96 3.82 0.55
C GLY A 14 5.60 5.09 1.11
N LYS A 15 4.78 6.02 1.62
CA LYS A 15 5.23 7.25 2.28
C LYS A 15 5.73 7.04 3.71
N CYS A 16 5.63 5.84 4.27
CA CYS A 16 6.01 5.49 5.65
C CYS A 16 5.18 6.22 6.71
N VAL A 17 3.87 6.39 6.49
CA VAL A 17 2.98 7.06 7.44
C VAL A 17 2.71 6.16 8.64
N VAL A 18 2.67 6.76 9.83
CA VAL A 18 2.25 6.19 11.10
C VAL A 18 1.22 7.12 11.75
N PHE A 19 0.27 6.57 12.51
CA PHE A 19 -0.62 7.39 13.33
C PHE A 19 0.01 7.58 14.72
N ASP A 20 0.39 8.82 15.03
CA ASP A 20 0.93 9.21 16.35
C ASP A 20 -0.25 9.41 17.32
N GLU A 21 -0.53 8.41 18.13
CA GLU A 21 -1.65 8.42 19.08
C GLU A 21 -1.51 9.51 20.13
N ALA A 22 -0.27 9.81 20.58
CA ALA A 22 -0.03 10.83 21.59
C ALA A 22 -0.36 12.25 21.08
N ARG A 23 -0.22 12.47 19.77
CA ARG A 23 -0.51 13.74 19.12
C ARG A 23 -1.84 13.75 18.35
N GLY A 24 -2.50 12.60 18.23
CA GLY A 24 -3.74 12.43 17.48
C GLY A 24 -3.63 12.78 15.99
N ARG A 25 -2.48 12.56 15.37
CA ARG A 25 -2.23 12.92 13.95
C ARG A 25 -1.30 11.97 13.24
N TYR A 26 -1.36 11.99 11.92
CA TYR A 26 -0.42 11.25 11.09
C TYR A 26 0.95 11.93 11.06
N ALA A 27 1.99 11.10 11.03
CA ALA A 27 3.39 11.50 10.94
C ALA A 27 4.16 10.51 10.03
N ILE A 28 5.38 10.86 9.66
CA ILE A 28 6.28 9.93 8.98
C ILE A 28 7.06 9.16 10.05
N CYS A 29 7.03 7.83 9.97
CA CYS A 29 7.88 6.98 10.79
C CYS A 29 9.35 7.30 10.50
N LYS A 30 10.15 7.59 11.53
CA LYS A 30 11.56 7.97 11.34
C LYS A 30 12.41 6.76 10.96
N ASP A 31 12.15 5.63 11.63
CA ASP A 31 12.82 4.35 11.37
C ASP A 31 12.01 3.59 10.32
N ASN A 32 12.37 3.71 9.06
CA ASN A 32 11.64 3.17 7.92
C ASN A 32 12.59 2.70 6.81
N TYR A 33 12.05 1.94 5.85
CA TYR A 33 12.84 1.38 4.74
C TYR A 33 13.64 2.43 3.96
N ALA A 34 13.09 3.63 3.76
CA ALA A 34 13.77 4.66 2.98
C ALA A 34 14.97 5.26 3.74
N SER A 35 14.88 5.39 5.08
CA SER A 35 16.00 5.81 5.90
C SER A 35 17.15 4.80 5.89
N HIS A 36 16.81 3.51 5.98
CA HIS A 36 17.81 2.43 5.93
C HIS A 36 18.47 2.29 4.56
N LEU A 37 17.72 2.37 3.46
CA LEU A 37 18.27 2.37 2.10
C LEU A 37 19.26 3.53 1.91
N LYS A 38 18.90 4.75 2.34
CA LYS A 38 19.77 5.93 2.27
C LYS A 38 21.03 5.76 3.10
N ALA A 39 20.93 5.21 4.31
CA ALA A 39 22.08 4.91 5.16
C ALA A 39 23.01 3.87 4.51
N GLY A 40 22.47 2.94 3.71
CA GLY A 40 23.23 1.97 2.90
C GLY A 40 23.77 2.54 1.58
N GLY A 41 23.67 3.85 1.34
CA GLY A 41 24.22 4.51 0.14
C GLY A 41 23.32 4.43 -1.10
N VAL A 42 22.05 3.98 -0.97
CA VAL A 42 21.09 3.94 -2.07
C VAL A 42 20.38 5.30 -2.18
N THR A 43 20.32 5.88 -3.37
CA THR A 43 19.51 7.06 -3.64
C THR A 43 18.03 6.67 -3.61
N VAL A 44 17.24 7.32 -2.74
CA VAL A 44 15.80 7.06 -2.61
C VAL A 44 15.02 8.32 -2.93
N GLU A 45 14.18 8.24 -3.96
CA GLU A 45 13.19 9.26 -4.32
C GLU A 45 11.80 8.73 -4.02
N ASN A 46 11.12 9.34 -3.06
CA ASN A 46 9.79 8.89 -2.63
C ASN A 46 8.71 9.86 -3.14
N HIS A 47 7.99 9.43 -4.17
CA HIS A 47 6.89 10.14 -4.81
C HIS A 47 5.51 9.73 -4.24
N SER A 48 5.50 8.94 -3.17
CA SER A 48 4.26 8.48 -2.55
C SER A 48 3.51 9.63 -1.89
N VAL A 49 2.19 9.62 -2.01
CA VAL A 49 1.30 10.64 -1.45
C VAL A 49 0.19 9.98 -0.66
N MET A 50 0.05 10.38 0.60
CA MET A 50 -1.01 9.87 1.47
C MET A 50 -2.39 10.06 0.81
N GLY A 51 -3.19 8.99 0.80
CA GLY A 51 -4.54 8.99 0.25
C GLY A 51 -4.63 8.81 -1.27
N TYR A 52 -3.50 8.73 -1.99
CA TYR A 52 -3.51 8.53 -3.45
C TYR A 52 -4.01 7.13 -3.84
N THR A 53 -4.69 7.09 -4.96
CA THR A 53 -5.01 5.88 -5.73
C THR A 53 -4.03 5.75 -6.90
N VAL A 54 -3.99 4.59 -7.52
CA VAL A 54 -3.17 4.34 -8.71
C VAL A 54 -3.49 5.32 -9.86
N CYS A 55 -4.73 5.81 -9.94
CA CYS A 55 -5.17 6.76 -10.96
C CYS A 55 -4.62 8.18 -10.75
N GLN A 56 -4.28 8.54 -9.51
CA GLN A 56 -3.75 9.86 -9.18
C GLN A 56 -2.22 9.91 -9.30
N ALA A 57 -1.57 8.76 -9.26
CA ALA A 57 -0.12 8.67 -9.37
C ALA A 57 0.34 8.95 -10.81
N GLN A 58 1.38 9.75 -10.93
CA GLN A 58 2.01 10.06 -12.20
C GLN A 58 3.48 9.70 -12.17
N LEU A 59 3.89 8.79 -13.05
CA LEU A 59 5.30 8.52 -13.30
C LEU A 59 5.82 9.57 -14.31
N ALA A 60 6.22 10.73 -13.80
CA ALA A 60 6.76 11.78 -14.67
C ALA A 60 8.18 11.41 -15.13
N GLU A 61 8.56 11.76 -16.36
CA GLU A 61 9.87 11.42 -16.93
C GLU A 61 11.04 11.94 -16.09
N LYS A 62 10.90 13.15 -15.55
CA LYS A 62 11.90 13.76 -14.66
C LYS A 62 12.20 12.94 -13.39
N ASP A 63 11.26 12.08 -12.98
CA ASP A 63 11.35 11.28 -11.76
C ASP A 63 11.87 9.85 -12.07
N MET A 64 12.14 9.54 -13.33
CA MET A 64 12.68 8.27 -13.76
C MET A 64 14.20 8.23 -13.64
N ARG A 65 14.71 7.05 -13.22
CA ARG A 65 16.15 6.81 -13.02
C ARG A 65 16.54 5.54 -13.75
N PRO A 66 16.99 5.64 -15.02
CA PRO A 66 17.40 4.47 -15.79
C PRO A 66 18.41 3.59 -15.03
N GLY A 67 18.26 2.27 -15.11
CA GLY A 67 19.04 1.29 -14.35
C GLY A 67 18.60 1.15 -12.88
N GLY A 68 17.71 2.01 -12.37
CA GLY A 68 17.19 1.97 -11.02
C GLY A 68 16.00 1.03 -10.82
N VAL A 69 15.44 1.07 -9.61
CA VAL A 69 14.23 0.34 -9.23
C VAL A 69 13.05 1.28 -9.16
N ALA A 70 11.92 0.90 -9.77
CA ALA A 70 10.63 1.52 -9.59
C ALA A 70 9.78 0.64 -8.65
N ALA A 71 9.66 1.01 -7.40
CA ALA A 71 8.77 0.36 -6.44
C ALA A 71 7.38 1.00 -6.53
N ILE A 72 6.35 0.18 -6.80
CA ILE A 72 4.98 0.62 -7.05
C ILE A 72 4.07 -0.03 -6.01
N GLU A 73 3.46 0.77 -5.13
CA GLU A 73 2.66 0.34 -3.99
C GLU A 73 1.30 1.04 -4.00
N PHE A 74 0.24 0.33 -4.37
CA PHE A 74 -1.15 0.82 -4.40
C PHE A 74 -2.12 -0.31 -4.08
N GLY A 75 -3.37 0.06 -3.82
CA GLY A 75 -4.49 -0.85 -3.59
C GLY A 75 -5.27 -0.53 -2.33
N GLY A 76 -4.63 0.03 -1.30
CA GLY A 76 -5.27 0.40 -0.04
C GLY A 76 -6.36 1.46 -0.23
N ASN A 77 -6.03 2.58 -0.84
CA ASN A 77 -6.99 3.64 -1.15
C ASN A 77 -7.87 3.32 -2.36
N ASP A 78 -7.36 2.50 -3.29
CA ASP A 78 -8.11 2.12 -4.49
C ASP A 78 -9.36 1.31 -4.14
N CYS A 79 -9.23 0.39 -3.19
CA CYS A 79 -10.33 -0.45 -2.74
C CYS A 79 -11.32 0.26 -1.81
N ASP A 80 -10.97 1.43 -1.30
CA ASP A 80 -11.77 2.14 -0.30
C ASP A 80 -13.09 2.68 -0.89
N LEU A 81 -14.04 2.97 -0.02
CA LEU A 81 -15.38 3.46 -0.38
C LEU A 81 -15.56 4.91 0.11
N ASP A 82 -16.54 5.59 -0.45
CA ASP A 82 -17.10 6.80 0.16
C ASP A 82 -18.01 6.39 1.33
N TRP A 83 -17.42 6.28 2.52
CA TRP A 83 -18.12 5.84 3.72
C TRP A 83 -19.26 6.76 4.13
N LYS A 84 -19.21 8.06 3.78
CA LYS A 84 -20.31 8.98 4.00
C LYS A 84 -21.50 8.60 3.10
N ALA A 85 -21.24 8.40 1.81
CA ALA A 85 -22.29 7.97 0.87
C ALA A 85 -22.87 6.61 1.26
N VAL A 86 -22.04 5.64 1.70
CA VAL A 86 -22.47 4.33 2.22
C VAL A 86 -23.37 4.51 3.45
N SER A 87 -22.98 5.38 4.37
CA SER A 87 -23.75 5.65 5.61
C SER A 87 -25.10 6.30 5.33
N GLU A 88 -25.17 7.15 4.29
CA GLU A 88 -26.41 7.85 3.89
C GLU A 88 -27.34 6.96 3.07
N ASN A 89 -26.80 6.05 2.25
CA ASN A 89 -27.58 5.21 1.33
C ASN A 89 -27.09 3.75 1.33
N PRO A 90 -27.27 3.00 2.42
CA PRO A 90 -26.68 1.66 2.58
C PRO A 90 -27.32 0.57 1.69
N ASP A 91 -28.42 0.87 1.00
CA ASP A 91 -29.20 -0.10 0.24
C ASP A 91 -28.87 -0.09 -1.26
N ILE A 92 -28.00 0.81 -1.70
CA ILE A 92 -27.52 0.88 -3.08
C ILE A 92 -26.08 0.38 -3.19
N TYR A 93 -25.65 0.01 -4.40
CA TYR A 93 -24.26 -0.34 -4.65
C TYR A 93 -23.36 0.89 -4.59
N HIS A 94 -22.22 0.77 -3.94
CA HIS A 94 -21.15 1.75 -3.90
C HIS A 94 -19.90 1.18 -4.56
N GLU A 95 -19.41 1.87 -5.59
CA GLU A 95 -18.18 1.49 -6.28
C GLU A 95 -16.96 1.88 -5.44
N ALA A 96 -15.89 1.08 -5.51
CA ALA A 96 -14.60 1.45 -4.94
C ALA A 96 -14.05 2.73 -5.61
N ARG A 97 -13.19 3.47 -4.91
CA ARG A 97 -12.57 4.69 -5.43
C ARG A 97 -11.88 4.48 -6.77
N THR A 98 -11.31 3.28 -6.97
CA THR A 98 -10.84 2.82 -8.29
C THR A 98 -11.44 1.44 -8.55
N PRO A 99 -12.36 1.29 -9.52
CA PRO A 99 -12.90 -0.02 -9.90
C PRO A 99 -11.79 -1.01 -10.22
N ILE A 100 -11.94 -2.26 -9.79
CA ILE A 100 -10.85 -3.27 -9.84
C ILE A 100 -10.28 -3.49 -11.25
N GLY A 101 -11.11 -3.37 -12.30
CA GLY A 101 -10.65 -3.45 -13.70
C GLY A 101 -9.73 -2.29 -14.05
N VAL A 102 -10.14 -1.06 -13.70
CA VAL A 102 -9.34 0.15 -13.90
C VAL A 102 -8.04 0.10 -13.09
N PHE A 103 -8.10 -0.39 -11.83
CA PHE A 103 -6.92 -0.59 -11.00
C PHE A 103 -5.89 -1.49 -11.68
N ARG A 104 -6.34 -2.64 -12.21
CA ARG A 104 -5.47 -3.61 -12.92
C ARG A 104 -4.80 -2.98 -14.14
N ASP A 105 -5.54 -2.26 -14.94
CA ASP A 105 -5.03 -1.64 -16.15
C ASP A 105 -4.00 -0.55 -15.83
N ARG A 106 -4.31 0.33 -14.87
CA ARG A 106 -3.42 1.40 -14.46
C ARG A 106 -2.12 0.88 -13.83
N LEU A 107 -2.21 -0.15 -12.98
CA LEU A 107 -1.02 -0.76 -12.39
C LEU A 107 -0.12 -1.38 -13.47
N ALA A 108 -0.72 -2.07 -14.44
CA ALA A 108 0.02 -2.63 -15.57
C ALA A 108 0.66 -1.54 -16.45
N GLU A 109 -0.03 -0.42 -16.68
CA GLU A 109 0.52 0.74 -17.39
C GLU A 109 1.74 1.34 -16.67
N MET A 110 1.68 1.47 -15.33
CA MET A 110 2.80 1.95 -14.53
C MET A 110 4.04 1.05 -14.69
N VAL A 111 3.86 -0.28 -14.64
CA VAL A 111 4.95 -1.24 -14.86
C VAL A 111 5.56 -1.07 -16.25
N LYS A 112 4.71 -1.00 -17.30
CA LYS A 112 5.18 -0.82 -18.68
C LYS A 112 5.96 0.49 -18.84
N LYS A 113 5.47 1.56 -18.23
CA LYS A 113 6.12 2.87 -18.26
C LYS A 113 7.47 2.86 -17.56
N ALA A 114 7.57 2.29 -16.36
CA ALA A 114 8.84 2.16 -15.65
C ALA A 114 9.87 1.41 -16.50
N ARG A 115 9.47 0.29 -17.15
CA ARG A 115 10.36 -0.49 -18.03
C ARG A 115 10.76 0.25 -19.29
N ALA A 116 9.89 1.08 -19.87
CA ALA A 116 10.21 1.91 -21.02
C ALA A 116 11.32 2.94 -20.72
N PHE A 117 11.54 3.26 -19.45
CA PHE A 117 12.63 4.09 -18.95
C PHE A 117 13.79 3.27 -18.35
N ASP A 118 13.93 2.00 -18.74
CA ASP A 118 14.99 1.12 -18.26
C ASP A 118 15.03 0.97 -16.73
N MET A 119 13.86 0.99 -16.06
CA MET A 119 13.76 0.73 -14.64
C MET A 119 13.24 -0.68 -14.36
N ARG A 120 13.75 -1.30 -13.29
CA ARG A 120 13.23 -2.57 -12.80
C ARG A 120 11.98 -2.34 -11.97
N ALA A 121 10.84 -2.80 -12.44
CA ALA A 121 9.59 -2.67 -11.70
C ALA A 121 9.52 -3.71 -10.57
N VAL A 122 9.25 -3.24 -9.37
CA VAL A 122 8.91 -4.02 -8.17
C VAL A 122 7.49 -3.67 -7.78
N LEU A 123 6.59 -4.64 -7.80
CA LEU A 123 5.24 -4.47 -7.29
C LEU A 123 5.17 -4.84 -5.82
N VAL A 124 4.58 -3.97 -5.01
CA VAL A 124 4.45 -4.18 -3.58
C VAL A 124 3.02 -4.59 -3.27
N VAL A 125 2.82 -5.80 -2.76
CA VAL A 125 1.53 -6.24 -2.24
C VAL A 125 1.32 -5.58 -0.88
N PRO A 126 0.27 -4.76 -0.70
CA PRO A 126 0.08 -3.99 0.52
C PRO A 126 -0.15 -4.89 1.75
N PRO A 127 0.20 -4.43 2.96
CA PRO A 127 -0.11 -5.13 4.21
C PRO A 127 -1.60 -5.46 4.34
N PRO A 128 -1.98 -6.44 5.17
CA PRO A 128 -3.38 -6.68 5.49
C PRO A 128 -3.95 -5.51 6.32
N ILE A 129 -5.26 -5.42 6.38
CA ILE A 129 -5.99 -4.43 7.17
C ILE A 129 -6.63 -5.09 8.39
N ASP A 130 -6.68 -4.40 9.53
CA ASP A 130 -7.56 -4.77 10.64
C ASP A 130 -8.96 -4.19 10.38
N ALA A 131 -9.86 -5.01 9.87
CA ALA A 131 -11.20 -4.58 9.49
C ALA A 131 -12.01 -4.01 10.67
N GLU A 132 -11.81 -4.51 11.89
CA GLU A 132 -12.52 -4.06 13.08
C GLU A 132 -12.07 -2.66 13.51
N LYS A 133 -10.74 -2.45 13.58
CA LYS A 133 -10.18 -1.12 13.85
C LYS A 133 -10.58 -0.13 12.75
N TYR A 134 -10.47 -0.53 11.48
CA TYR A 134 -10.82 0.35 10.36
C TYR A 134 -12.30 0.70 10.34
N PHE A 135 -13.20 -0.28 10.55
CA PHE A 135 -14.63 -0.02 10.68
C PHE A 135 -14.93 0.99 11.81
N ALA A 136 -14.32 0.78 12.99
CA ALA A 136 -14.48 1.71 14.10
C ALA A 136 -13.93 3.10 13.76
N TRP A 137 -12.85 3.18 12.99
CA TRP A 137 -12.24 4.44 12.54
C TRP A 137 -13.15 5.23 11.59
N VAL A 138 -13.60 4.61 10.51
CA VAL A 138 -14.41 5.29 9.48
C VAL A 138 -15.82 5.63 9.96
N SER A 139 -16.35 4.88 10.92
CA SER A 139 -17.69 5.09 11.45
C SER A 139 -17.77 6.10 12.60
N LYS A 140 -16.64 6.66 13.08
CA LYS A 140 -16.60 7.58 14.25
C LYS A 140 -17.62 8.74 14.20
N SER A 141 -17.83 9.30 13.01
CA SER A 141 -18.74 10.44 12.79
C SER A 141 -19.90 10.10 11.84
N LEU A 142 -20.10 8.81 11.55
CA LEU A 142 -21.10 8.30 10.61
C LEU A 142 -22.07 7.36 11.34
N ASN A 143 -23.05 6.81 10.62
CA ASN A 143 -23.96 5.81 11.17
C ASN A 143 -23.38 4.38 11.05
N PRO A 144 -22.79 3.79 12.10
CA PRO A 144 -22.17 2.47 12.03
C PRO A 144 -23.16 1.35 11.69
N LYS A 145 -24.43 1.49 12.06
CA LYS A 145 -25.49 0.49 11.74
C LYS A 145 -25.79 0.49 10.24
N ALA A 146 -25.83 1.66 9.60
CA ALA A 146 -26.03 1.78 8.16
C ALA A 146 -24.82 1.19 7.40
N ILE A 147 -23.60 1.53 7.81
CA ILE A 147 -22.38 0.98 7.20
C ILE A 147 -22.33 -0.55 7.35
N LEU A 148 -22.64 -1.07 8.54
CA LEU A 148 -22.68 -2.51 8.78
C LEU A 148 -23.77 -3.21 7.95
N ARG A 149 -24.94 -2.57 7.77
CA ARG A 149 -26.01 -3.06 6.90
C ARG A 149 -25.54 -3.21 5.44
N TYR A 150 -24.79 -2.23 4.94
CA TYR A 150 -24.20 -2.30 3.60
C TYR A 150 -23.16 -3.43 3.49
N LEU A 151 -22.27 -3.53 4.46
CA LEU A 151 -21.18 -4.51 4.46
C LEU A 151 -21.68 -5.96 4.66
N GLY A 152 -22.80 -6.15 5.37
CA GLY A 152 -23.28 -7.45 5.86
C GLY A 152 -22.50 -7.95 7.08
N ASP A 153 -21.17 -7.89 7.04
CA ASP A 153 -20.27 -8.13 8.18
C ASP A 153 -18.99 -7.27 8.07
N VAL A 154 -18.33 -7.01 9.19
CA VAL A 154 -17.14 -6.15 9.26
C VAL A 154 -15.99 -6.72 8.43
N GLN A 155 -15.85 -8.05 8.35
CA GLN A 155 -14.77 -8.70 7.60
C GLN A 155 -14.93 -8.55 6.08
N HIS A 156 -16.04 -8.00 5.60
CA HIS A 156 -16.19 -7.60 4.20
C HIS A 156 -15.10 -6.60 3.80
N ILE A 157 -14.73 -5.67 4.69
CA ILE A 157 -13.64 -4.70 4.50
C ILE A 157 -12.33 -5.44 4.19
N TYR A 158 -11.99 -6.46 4.99
CA TYR A 158 -10.79 -7.26 4.78
C TYR A 158 -10.82 -7.99 3.43
N ARG A 159 -11.92 -8.71 3.15
CA ARG A 159 -12.09 -9.45 1.89
C ARG A 159 -12.06 -8.55 0.66
N TRP A 160 -12.57 -7.33 0.79
CA TRP A 160 -12.58 -6.36 -0.28
C TRP A 160 -11.15 -5.87 -0.60
N GLN A 161 -10.38 -5.52 0.42
CA GLN A 161 -8.96 -5.14 0.27
C GLN A 161 -8.11 -6.30 -0.25
N GLU A 162 -8.41 -7.54 0.17
CA GLU A 162 -7.76 -8.77 -0.32
C GLU A 162 -7.83 -8.87 -1.85
N ARG A 163 -8.97 -8.54 -2.47
CA ARG A 163 -9.14 -8.59 -3.93
C ARG A 163 -8.14 -7.69 -4.67
N TYR A 164 -7.80 -6.54 -4.11
CA TYR A 164 -6.81 -5.63 -4.68
C TYR A 164 -5.39 -6.13 -4.44
N ALA A 165 -5.11 -6.66 -3.28
CA ALA A 165 -3.81 -7.30 -2.98
C ALA A 165 -3.54 -8.49 -3.92
N LEU A 166 -4.52 -9.35 -4.16
CA LEU A 166 -4.43 -10.44 -5.12
C LEU A 166 -4.23 -9.92 -6.56
N ALA A 167 -4.89 -8.83 -6.94
CA ALA A 167 -4.71 -8.23 -8.26
C ALA A 167 -3.28 -7.74 -8.47
N VAL A 168 -2.62 -7.15 -7.45
CA VAL A 168 -1.20 -6.77 -7.50
C VAL A 168 -0.32 -8.00 -7.76
N ALA A 169 -0.52 -9.09 -7.01
CA ALA A 169 0.25 -10.32 -7.16
C ALA A 169 0.05 -10.96 -8.54
N GLU A 170 -1.19 -11.02 -9.04
CA GLU A 170 -1.52 -11.55 -10.37
C GLU A 170 -0.85 -10.74 -11.49
N ILE A 171 -0.89 -9.40 -11.42
CA ILE A 171 -0.25 -8.53 -12.41
C ILE A 171 1.26 -8.70 -12.35
N GLY A 172 1.82 -8.77 -11.14
CA GLY A 172 3.24 -9.01 -10.94
C GLY A 172 3.69 -10.31 -11.60
N SER A 173 2.95 -11.39 -11.40
CA SER A 173 3.21 -12.68 -12.05
C SER A 173 3.07 -12.60 -13.57
N LYS A 174 1.97 -12.04 -14.09
CA LYS A 174 1.72 -11.92 -15.54
C LYS A 174 2.77 -11.09 -16.27
N LEU A 175 3.29 -10.06 -15.61
CA LEU A 175 4.29 -9.17 -16.18
C LEU A 175 5.73 -9.53 -15.80
N ASN A 176 5.96 -10.67 -15.12
CA ASN A 176 7.27 -11.07 -14.63
C ASN A 176 7.97 -9.95 -13.84
N CYS A 177 7.25 -9.32 -12.90
CA CYS A 177 7.81 -8.35 -11.98
C CYS A 177 8.37 -9.04 -10.74
N THR A 178 9.38 -8.44 -10.14
CA THR A 178 9.72 -8.74 -8.74
C THR A 178 8.54 -8.32 -7.87
N ILE A 179 8.14 -9.17 -6.92
CA ILE A 179 7.06 -8.91 -5.97
C ILE A 179 7.66 -8.79 -4.58
N LEU A 180 7.40 -7.65 -3.92
CA LEU A 180 7.61 -7.48 -2.49
C LEU A 180 6.27 -7.75 -1.78
N ASN A 181 6.14 -8.93 -1.18
CA ASN A 181 4.88 -9.36 -0.57
C ASN A 181 4.82 -8.98 0.92
N LEU A 182 4.49 -7.71 1.21
CA LEU A 182 4.35 -7.25 2.59
C LEU A 182 3.18 -7.94 3.31
N ARG A 183 2.13 -8.32 2.56
CA ARG A 183 0.98 -8.99 3.13
C ARG A 183 1.36 -10.31 3.81
N ASP A 184 2.11 -11.14 3.12
CA ASP A 184 2.56 -12.42 3.65
C ASP A 184 3.38 -12.24 4.94
N ALA A 185 4.31 -11.30 4.94
CA ALA A 185 5.13 -10.99 6.11
C ALA A 185 4.30 -10.61 7.34
N PHE A 186 3.26 -9.79 7.15
CA PHE A 186 2.36 -9.42 8.26
C PHE A 186 1.50 -10.60 8.71
N LEU A 187 0.99 -11.43 7.78
CA LEU A 187 0.12 -12.55 8.11
C LEU A 187 0.83 -13.69 8.84
N VAL A 188 2.14 -13.85 8.64
CA VAL A 188 2.95 -14.82 9.41
C VAL A 188 3.09 -14.40 10.88
N ALA A 189 2.99 -13.11 11.20
CA ALA A 189 3.03 -12.65 12.57
C ALA A 189 1.83 -13.18 13.36
N ARG A 190 2.09 -13.77 14.55
CA ARG A 190 1.04 -14.34 15.42
C ARG A 190 -0.09 -13.35 15.72
N ASP A 191 0.26 -12.08 15.88
CA ASP A 191 -0.68 -10.97 16.10
C ASP A 191 -0.34 -9.84 15.14
N PHE A 192 -0.76 -9.96 13.87
CA PHE A 192 -0.52 -8.92 12.88
C PHE A 192 -1.27 -7.62 13.19
N LYS A 193 -2.36 -7.70 13.97
CA LYS A 193 -3.15 -6.52 14.33
C LYS A 193 -2.38 -5.55 15.22
N SER A 194 -1.40 -6.05 16.01
CA SER A 194 -0.51 -5.21 16.81
C SER A 194 0.51 -4.43 15.97
N LEU A 195 0.74 -4.86 14.73
CA LEU A 195 1.61 -4.17 13.77
C LEU A 195 0.89 -3.03 13.01
N LEU A 196 -0.41 -2.84 13.27
CA LEU A 196 -1.24 -1.80 12.67
C LEU A 196 -1.69 -0.79 13.74
N CYS A 197 -1.64 0.48 13.37
CA CYS A 197 -2.08 1.60 14.19
C CYS A 197 -3.58 1.50 14.56
N LEU A 198 -4.04 2.45 15.36
CA LEU A 198 -5.43 2.54 15.83
C LEU A 198 -6.46 2.63 14.69
N ASP A 199 -6.06 3.16 13.53
CA ASP A 199 -6.92 3.25 12.35
C ASP A 199 -7.06 1.91 11.59
N GLY A 200 -6.26 0.90 11.94
CA GLY A 200 -6.33 -0.44 11.37
C GLY A 200 -5.70 -0.60 9.99
N ILE A 201 -5.06 0.44 9.44
CA ILE A 201 -4.47 0.43 8.09
C ILE A 201 -2.99 0.82 8.06
N HIS A 202 -2.57 1.82 8.83
CA HIS A 202 -1.18 2.26 8.83
C HIS A 202 -0.32 1.36 9.73
N PRO A 203 0.88 0.96 9.28
CA PRO A 203 1.80 0.22 10.13
C PRO A 203 2.24 1.03 11.34
N THR A 204 2.42 0.36 12.49
CA THR A 204 3.12 0.92 13.66
C THR A 204 4.62 1.04 13.36
N PRO A 205 5.44 1.64 14.25
CA PRO A 205 6.90 1.59 14.11
C PRO A 205 7.43 0.15 13.96
N GLU A 206 6.88 -0.81 14.68
CA GLU A 206 7.20 -2.24 14.58
C GLU A 206 6.78 -2.82 13.22
N GLY A 207 5.62 -2.38 12.69
CA GLY A 207 5.17 -2.72 11.34
C GLY A 207 6.11 -2.15 10.27
N HIS A 208 6.61 -0.93 10.44
CA HIS A 208 7.62 -0.34 9.54
C HIS A 208 8.97 -1.04 9.62
N LYS A 209 9.36 -1.54 10.80
CA LYS A 209 10.54 -2.39 10.94
C LYS A 209 10.38 -3.70 10.17
N LEU A 210 9.20 -4.35 10.26
CA LEU A 210 8.92 -5.55 9.48
C LEU A 210 8.98 -5.27 7.96
N ILE A 211 8.47 -4.13 7.49
CA ILE A 211 8.60 -3.71 6.09
C ILE A 211 10.08 -3.61 5.69
N TRP A 212 10.92 -3.02 6.54
CA TRP A 212 12.36 -2.95 6.29
C TRP A 212 13.01 -4.34 6.23
N ASP A 213 12.65 -5.25 7.12
CA ASP A 213 13.18 -6.61 7.14
C ASP A 213 12.87 -7.34 5.81
N GLU A 214 11.68 -7.15 5.24
CA GLU A 214 11.30 -7.71 3.94
C GLU A 214 12.06 -7.06 2.77
N VAL A 215 12.19 -5.74 2.78
CA VAL A 215 13.01 -5.02 1.78
C VAL A 215 14.46 -5.51 1.82
N SER A 216 15.02 -5.69 3.01
CA SER A 216 16.39 -6.17 3.21
C SER A 216 16.58 -7.59 2.68
N ARG A 217 15.61 -8.51 2.93
CA ARG A 217 15.65 -9.88 2.37
C ARG A 217 15.59 -9.88 0.85
N LEU A 218 14.74 -9.05 0.27
CA LEU A 218 14.65 -8.92 -1.18
C LEU A 218 15.98 -8.41 -1.79
N LEU A 219 16.62 -7.44 -1.15
CA LEU A 219 17.91 -6.93 -1.57
C LEU A 219 19.01 -8.01 -1.52
N ALA A 220 19.05 -8.79 -0.44
CA ALA A 220 20.02 -9.88 -0.28
C ALA A 220 19.85 -10.97 -1.35
N SER A 221 18.60 -11.35 -1.66
CA SER A 221 18.32 -12.35 -2.71
C SER A 221 18.66 -11.87 -4.12
N ALA A 222 18.61 -10.55 -4.38
CA ALA A 222 18.98 -9.99 -5.68
C ALA A 222 20.51 -9.89 -5.91
N GLN A 223 21.31 -10.11 -4.87
CA GLN A 223 22.77 -10.06 -4.92
C GLN A 223 23.40 -11.47 -4.98
N ALA A 224 22.64 -12.51 -4.63
CA ALA A 224 23.02 -13.91 -4.72
C ALA A 224 22.82 -14.45 -6.14
#